data_c90cc6f10f271037058e20068ee6171a
#
_entry.id   c90cc6f10f271037058e20068ee6171a
#
_cell.length_a   1.000
_cell.length_b   1.000
_cell.length_c   1.000
_cell.angle_alpha   90.00
_cell.angle_beta   90.00
_cell.angle_gamma   90.00
#
_symmetry.space_group_name_H-M   'P 1'
#
loop_
_entity.id
_entity.type
_entity.pdbx_description
1 polymer ?
#
loop_
_entity_poly.entity_id
_entity_poly.type
_entity_poly.pdbx_seq_one_letter_code
_entity_poly.pdbx_strand_id
1 'polypeptide(L)'
;MEHLLHYVWKHKLFPLKILQTTKGLPVEVIDPGLHNSNAGPDFFNAKLKIDGTLWVGNVEIHTHASDWFRHGHESDKTYDSVILHVVAEPDGEVCRSNGEVIPQLQLTCPEHIQTHYHELCAADQYPACYSVISSLPKLTIHSWLTALQTERLEQKAKLIGERLKRCGSNWEDAFFITLARNYGFGLNGDAFEMWAGLLPYRAVDKHRNDLFQIEAFFFGMAGLLEETFLKKEQEDDYSLRLRKEFRYLQRKFEITQVMDASLWSFLRLRPENFPHVRLAQLAYLYQKADKLFSRVLEAETLSEVRAILRTRTSTYWKDHFMFGRPSPEREKTMGEGSLNLIVINTVVPFLYTYGLHKADDGMCERAGRFLEELKAENNHIIRSWSNAGLPVTSAADSQALIQLRKEYCDKRKCLYCRFGYEYLRKK
;
A
#
# COMPACT_ATOMS: atom_id res chain seq x y z
N MET A 1 -0.41 28.42 -4.75
CA MET A 1 0.87 29.12 -5.03
C MET A 1 1.94 28.71 -4.01
N GLU A 2 1.66 28.72 -2.73
CA GLU A 2 2.57 28.39 -1.64
C GLU A 2 3.30 27.05 -1.78
N HIS A 3 2.59 25.95 -2.12
CA HIS A 3 3.23 24.65 -2.39
C HIS A 3 4.32 24.68 -3.50
N LEU A 4 4.19 25.58 -4.47
CA LEU A 4 5.21 25.78 -5.50
C LEU A 4 6.42 26.54 -4.93
N LEU A 5 6.21 27.48 -4.00
CA LEU A 5 7.30 28.16 -3.30
C LEU A 5 8.07 27.17 -2.42
N HIS A 6 7.37 26.30 -1.66
CA HIS A 6 8.00 25.20 -0.90
C HIS A 6 8.84 24.30 -1.83
N TYR A 7 8.31 23.97 -3.00
CA TYR A 7 9.03 23.16 -3.99
C TYR A 7 10.29 23.86 -4.50
N VAL A 8 10.18 25.13 -4.90
CA VAL A 8 11.30 25.94 -5.38
C VAL A 8 12.38 26.11 -4.30
N TRP A 9 11.97 26.37 -3.06
CA TRP A 9 12.86 26.47 -1.90
C TRP A 9 13.59 25.15 -1.64
N LYS A 10 12.85 24.08 -1.47
CA LYS A 10 13.36 22.73 -1.17
C LYS A 10 14.42 22.27 -2.18
N HIS A 11 14.17 22.51 -3.46
CA HIS A 11 15.02 22.04 -4.55
C HIS A 11 16.04 23.10 -5.03
N LYS A 12 16.12 24.23 -4.32
CA LYS A 12 17.01 25.38 -4.67
C LYS A 12 16.87 25.80 -6.12
N LEU A 13 15.65 25.86 -6.65
CA LEU A 13 15.37 26.25 -8.03
C LEU A 13 15.31 27.77 -8.16
N PHE A 14 16.26 28.47 -7.53
CA PHE A 14 16.39 29.92 -7.57
C PHE A 14 17.09 30.34 -8.87
N PRO A 15 16.83 31.57 -9.37
CA PRO A 15 17.70 32.18 -10.35
C PRO A 15 19.15 32.22 -9.85
N LEU A 16 20.13 32.05 -10.75
CA LEU A 16 21.57 32.13 -10.43
C LEU A 16 22.03 33.52 -9.94
N LYS A 17 21.10 34.45 -9.72
CA LYS A 17 21.36 35.76 -9.12
C LYS A 17 21.55 35.62 -7.61
N ILE A 18 22.37 36.51 -7.05
CA ILE A 18 22.53 36.62 -5.60
C ILE A 18 21.16 36.92 -5.00
N LEU A 19 20.68 36.01 -4.13
CA LEU A 19 19.45 36.26 -3.38
C LEU A 19 19.69 37.38 -2.39
N GLN A 20 18.69 38.21 -2.17
CA GLN A 20 18.76 39.34 -1.21
C GLN A 20 17.47 39.39 -0.41
N THR A 21 17.59 39.75 0.88
CA THR A 21 16.43 40.10 1.68
C THR A 21 15.70 41.32 1.10
N THR A 22 14.48 41.55 1.51
CA THR A 22 13.73 42.78 1.15
C THR A 22 14.44 44.07 1.58
N LYS A 23 15.43 43.98 2.50
CA LYS A 23 16.30 45.10 2.92
C LYS A 23 17.66 45.14 2.19
N GLY A 24 17.84 44.31 1.12
CA GLY A 24 19.04 44.29 0.30
C GLY A 24 20.22 43.51 0.86
N LEU A 25 20.07 42.77 1.98
CA LEU A 25 21.15 41.96 2.55
C LEU A 25 21.33 40.68 1.71
N PRO A 26 22.56 40.32 1.33
CA PRO A 26 22.81 39.10 0.54
C PRO A 26 22.48 37.85 1.32
N VAL A 27 21.83 36.88 0.65
CA VAL A 27 21.43 35.60 1.22
C VAL A 27 22.03 34.46 0.42
N GLU A 28 22.74 33.55 1.10
CA GLU A 28 23.21 32.28 0.55
C GLU A 28 22.50 31.12 1.25
N VAL A 29 21.82 30.26 0.48
CA VAL A 29 21.15 29.07 1.02
C VAL A 29 22.12 27.89 0.97
N ILE A 30 22.77 27.59 2.10
CA ILE A 30 23.67 26.44 2.23
C ILE A 30 22.83 25.15 2.26
N ASP A 31 21.86 25.09 3.19
CA ASP A 31 20.91 24.00 3.34
C ASP A 31 19.49 24.59 3.51
N PRO A 32 18.50 24.22 2.67
CA PRO A 32 17.15 24.73 2.79
C PRO A 32 16.42 24.23 4.03
N GLY A 33 16.94 23.22 4.72
CA GLY A 33 16.32 22.57 5.86
C GLY A 33 15.46 21.37 5.50
N LEU A 34 14.94 20.72 6.53
CA LEU A 34 14.05 19.56 6.43
C LEU A 34 12.61 20.05 6.33
N HIS A 35 11.93 19.70 5.22
CA HIS A 35 10.53 20.06 5.03
C HIS A 35 9.64 19.39 6.08
N ASN A 36 8.85 20.22 6.77
CA ASN A 36 7.87 19.82 7.76
C ASN A 36 6.49 19.67 7.12
N SER A 37 5.78 18.60 7.44
CA SER A 37 4.38 18.37 7.05
C SER A 37 3.41 18.37 8.24
N ASN A 38 3.90 18.73 9.43
CA ASN A 38 3.16 18.80 10.68
C ASN A 38 3.04 20.27 11.14
N ALA A 39 2.50 20.49 12.32
CA ALA A 39 2.45 21.82 12.91
C ALA A 39 3.86 22.41 13.16
N GLY A 40 3.98 23.74 13.11
CA GLY A 40 5.23 24.50 13.25
C GLY A 40 5.83 24.91 11.90
N PRO A 41 7.02 25.56 11.91
CA PRO A 41 7.65 26.10 10.72
C PRO A 41 7.82 25.10 9.57
N ASP A 42 7.74 25.57 8.33
CA ASP A 42 7.74 24.76 7.11
C ASP A 42 9.04 23.99 6.86
N PHE A 43 10.17 24.54 7.26
CA PHE A 43 11.47 23.90 7.13
C PHE A 43 12.28 24.04 8.41
N PHE A 44 12.72 22.90 8.94
CA PHE A 44 13.53 22.83 10.16
C PHE A 44 15.03 22.79 9.85
N ASN A 45 15.82 23.41 10.74
CA ASN A 45 17.29 23.35 10.72
C ASN A 45 17.91 23.80 9.38
N ALA A 46 17.34 24.80 8.73
CA ALA A 46 17.96 25.43 7.58
C ALA A 46 19.29 26.10 7.96
N LYS A 47 20.27 26.11 7.05
CA LYS A 47 21.56 26.77 7.18
C LYS A 47 21.69 27.85 6.13
N LEU A 48 21.68 29.08 6.55
CA LEU A 48 21.69 30.26 5.68
C LEU A 48 22.85 31.15 6.06
N LYS A 49 23.42 31.86 5.07
CA LYS A 49 24.36 32.96 5.33
C LYS A 49 23.68 34.25 4.91
N ILE A 50 23.37 35.12 5.88
CA ILE A 50 22.72 36.39 5.66
C ILE A 50 23.71 37.49 6.06
N ASP A 51 24.03 38.36 5.12
CA ASP A 51 25.03 39.44 5.29
C ASP A 51 26.36 38.93 5.88
N GLY A 52 26.85 37.80 5.35
CA GLY A 52 28.10 37.17 5.80
C GLY A 52 28.00 36.36 7.07
N THR A 53 26.94 36.48 7.86
CA THR A 53 26.71 35.73 9.11
C THR A 53 26.01 34.39 8.86
N LEU A 54 26.54 33.32 9.43
CA LEU A 54 25.91 31.97 9.37
C LEU A 54 24.79 31.88 10.40
N TRP A 55 23.60 31.58 9.91
CA TRP A 55 22.40 31.33 10.70
C TRP A 55 21.97 29.88 10.58
N VAL A 56 21.55 29.29 11.70
CA VAL A 56 20.93 27.94 11.73
C VAL A 56 19.60 28.09 12.47
N GLY A 57 18.50 27.70 11.81
CA GLY A 57 17.17 27.84 12.39
C GLY A 57 16.10 27.37 11.38
N ASN A 58 14.88 27.85 11.56
CA ASN A 58 13.75 27.43 10.78
C ASN A 58 13.41 28.48 9.70
N VAL A 59 12.73 28.04 8.65
CA VAL A 59 12.24 28.90 7.57
C VAL A 59 10.73 28.72 7.45
N GLU A 60 10.01 29.82 7.34
CA GLU A 60 8.58 29.86 7.06
C GLU A 60 8.34 30.43 5.68
N ILE A 61 7.34 29.91 4.94
CA ILE A 61 7.05 30.30 3.57
C ILE A 61 5.57 30.62 3.42
N HIS A 62 5.27 31.82 2.93
CA HIS A 62 3.90 32.25 2.64
C HIS A 62 3.77 32.85 1.24
N THR A 63 2.55 32.97 0.74
CA THR A 63 2.29 33.74 -0.49
C THR A 63 2.42 35.24 -0.20
N HIS A 64 1.83 35.76 0.87
CA HIS A 64 1.90 37.15 1.32
C HIS A 64 2.57 37.23 2.67
N ALA A 65 3.32 38.29 2.93
CA ALA A 65 3.94 38.46 4.26
C ALA A 65 2.88 38.60 5.34
N SER A 66 1.75 39.26 5.07
CA SER A 66 0.61 39.41 5.97
C SER A 66 -0.04 38.09 6.42
N ASP A 67 0.21 36.97 5.72
CA ASP A 67 -0.26 35.63 6.10
C ASP A 67 0.33 35.19 7.47
N TRP A 68 1.51 35.72 7.84
CA TRP A 68 2.11 35.54 9.16
C TRP A 68 1.14 35.89 10.29
N PHE A 69 0.52 37.04 10.19
CA PHE A 69 -0.45 37.53 11.20
C PHE A 69 -1.79 36.80 11.07
N ARG A 70 -2.22 36.47 9.86
CA ARG A 70 -3.46 35.74 9.64
C ARG A 70 -3.42 34.35 10.27
N HIS A 71 -2.24 33.73 10.30
CA HIS A 71 -2.00 32.44 10.94
C HIS A 71 -1.64 32.52 12.42
N GLY A 72 -1.47 33.75 12.98
CA GLY A 72 -1.19 34.00 14.40
C GLY A 72 0.24 33.67 14.82
N HIS A 73 1.20 33.64 13.88
CA HIS A 73 2.59 33.25 14.16
C HIS A 73 3.34 34.25 15.04
N GLU A 74 2.92 35.52 15.06
CA GLU A 74 3.47 36.58 15.92
C GLU A 74 3.26 36.31 17.41
N SER A 75 2.30 35.48 17.76
CA SER A 75 1.98 35.11 19.16
C SER A 75 2.42 33.70 19.52
N ASP A 76 2.83 32.86 18.54
CA ASP A 76 3.25 31.47 18.75
C ASP A 76 4.77 31.36 18.89
N LYS A 77 5.24 31.04 20.10
CA LYS A 77 6.66 30.86 20.42
C LYS A 77 7.35 29.76 19.60
N THR A 78 6.63 28.84 18.97
CA THR A 78 7.21 27.80 18.09
C THR A 78 7.85 28.43 16.85
N TYR A 79 7.41 29.64 16.45
CA TYR A 79 7.93 30.38 15.30
C TYR A 79 9.06 31.37 15.69
N ASP A 80 9.41 31.52 16.98
CA ASP A 80 10.52 32.39 17.42
C ASP A 80 11.89 31.88 16.88
N SER A 81 11.97 30.62 16.49
CA SER A 81 13.15 30.00 15.86
C SER A 81 13.27 30.25 14.35
N VAL A 82 12.33 30.98 13.74
CA VAL A 82 12.36 31.31 12.31
C VAL A 82 13.42 32.36 12.05
N ILE A 83 14.40 32.00 11.20
CA ILE A 83 15.54 32.88 10.84
C ILE A 83 15.34 33.61 9.53
N LEU A 84 14.41 33.14 8.69
CA LEU A 84 14.06 33.75 7.42
C LEU A 84 12.59 33.45 7.10
N HIS A 85 11.86 34.51 6.71
CA HIS A 85 10.51 34.41 6.16
C HIS A 85 10.56 34.56 4.65
N VAL A 86 10.17 33.53 3.90
CA VAL A 86 10.19 33.52 2.42
C VAL A 86 8.78 33.82 1.92
N VAL A 87 8.65 34.80 1.04
CA VAL A 87 7.34 35.25 0.55
C VAL A 87 7.35 35.47 -0.97
N ALA A 88 6.19 35.29 -1.64
CA ALA A 88 6.03 35.73 -3.00
C ALA A 88 5.82 37.26 -3.06
N GLU A 89 5.01 37.79 -2.15
CA GLU A 89 4.64 39.21 -2.06
C GLU A 89 4.95 39.73 -0.67
N PRO A 90 5.97 40.61 -0.54
CA PRO A 90 6.35 41.24 0.75
C PRO A 90 5.48 42.46 1.03
N ASP A 91 4.24 42.25 1.44
CA ASP A 91 3.23 43.27 1.70
C ASP A 91 3.27 43.85 3.14
N GLY A 92 4.26 43.46 3.96
CA GLY A 92 4.45 43.96 5.30
C GLY A 92 5.66 43.35 6.01
N GLU A 93 6.16 44.00 7.08
CA GLU A 93 7.18 43.41 7.95
C GLU A 93 6.54 42.47 8.96
N VAL A 94 7.24 41.40 9.34
CA VAL A 94 6.81 40.43 10.34
C VAL A 94 7.81 40.35 11.49
N CYS A 95 7.32 39.99 12.68
CA CYS A 95 8.15 39.93 13.88
C CYS A 95 7.82 38.66 14.68
N ARG A 96 8.80 38.25 15.49
CA ARG A 96 8.67 37.20 16.50
C ARG A 96 7.81 37.65 17.67
N SER A 97 7.49 36.75 18.57
CA SER A 97 6.72 37.05 19.80
C SER A 97 7.40 38.06 20.69
N ASN A 98 8.72 38.24 20.60
CA ASN A 98 9.53 39.23 21.33
C ASN A 98 9.62 40.58 20.62
N GLY A 99 8.96 40.77 19.46
CA GLY A 99 8.98 42.00 18.67
C GLY A 99 10.18 42.12 17.72
N GLU A 100 11.10 41.17 17.67
CA GLU A 100 12.25 41.19 16.77
C GLU A 100 11.80 40.94 15.32
N VAL A 101 12.20 41.82 14.39
CA VAL A 101 11.85 41.70 12.97
C VAL A 101 12.58 40.51 12.33
N ILE A 102 11.83 39.70 11.62
CA ILE A 102 12.38 38.55 10.89
C ILE A 102 12.84 39.02 9.49
N PRO A 103 14.08 38.68 9.07
CA PRO A 103 14.51 38.90 7.68
C PRO A 103 13.55 38.24 6.68
N GLN A 104 13.18 38.98 5.62
CA GLN A 104 12.30 38.45 4.57
C GLN A 104 13.06 38.32 3.26
N LEU A 105 12.75 37.24 2.51
CA LEU A 105 13.24 37.00 1.18
C LEU A 105 12.07 36.88 0.21
N GLN A 106 12.05 37.73 -0.82
CA GLN A 106 11.10 37.55 -1.91
C GLN A 106 11.54 36.40 -2.84
N LEU A 107 10.68 35.40 -3.00
CA LEU A 107 10.93 34.27 -3.87
C LEU A 107 9.78 34.10 -4.87
N THR A 108 10.13 34.08 -6.16
CA THR A 108 9.17 33.81 -7.24
C THR A 108 9.37 32.42 -7.80
N CYS A 109 8.26 31.71 -8.04
CA CYS A 109 8.33 30.45 -8.75
C CYS A 109 8.64 30.71 -10.24
N PRO A 110 9.66 30.07 -10.85
CA PRO A 110 9.93 30.21 -12.27
C PRO A 110 8.71 29.83 -13.12
N GLU A 111 8.43 30.64 -14.16
CA GLU A 111 7.24 30.49 -15.01
C GLU A 111 7.12 29.08 -15.63
N HIS A 112 8.24 28.53 -16.10
CA HIS A 112 8.24 27.16 -16.67
C HIS A 112 7.80 26.10 -15.65
N ILE A 113 8.17 26.24 -14.37
CA ILE A 113 7.74 25.31 -13.31
C ILE A 113 6.25 25.45 -13.05
N GLN A 114 5.72 26.69 -13.02
CA GLN A 114 4.28 26.92 -12.87
C GLN A 114 3.51 26.30 -14.03
N THR A 115 3.93 26.55 -15.26
CA THR A 115 3.32 26.00 -16.47
C THR A 115 3.31 24.48 -16.45
N HIS A 116 4.47 23.86 -16.23
CA HIS A 116 4.59 22.40 -16.18
C HIS A 116 3.78 21.78 -15.03
N TYR A 117 3.67 22.45 -13.89
CA TYR A 117 2.82 21.98 -12.80
C TYR A 117 1.35 22.02 -13.16
N HIS A 118 0.89 23.10 -13.82
CA HIS A 118 -0.49 23.19 -14.33
C HIS A 118 -0.77 22.09 -15.37
N GLU A 119 0.17 21.81 -16.27
CA GLU A 119 0.06 20.71 -17.24
C GLU A 119 -0.10 19.36 -16.54
N LEU A 120 0.73 19.06 -15.51
CA LEU A 120 0.61 17.83 -14.72
C LEU A 120 -0.73 17.71 -14.01
N CYS A 121 -1.26 18.82 -13.49
CA CYS A 121 -2.54 18.85 -12.80
C CYS A 121 -3.73 18.71 -13.76
N ALA A 122 -3.63 19.25 -14.96
CA ALA A 122 -4.69 19.24 -15.99
C ALA A 122 -4.68 17.96 -16.84
N ALA A 123 -3.60 17.16 -16.80
CA ALA A 123 -3.47 16.00 -17.67
C ALA A 123 -4.53 14.93 -17.38
N ASP A 124 -5.28 14.55 -18.41
CA ASP A 124 -6.19 13.41 -18.40
C ASP A 124 -5.45 12.09 -18.68
N GLN A 125 -4.28 12.18 -19.31
CA GLN A 125 -3.43 11.04 -19.62
C GLN A 125 -2.76 10.50 -18.36
N TYR A 126 -2.61 9.17 -18.30
CA TYR A 126 -1.86 8.52 -17.25
C TYR A 126 -0.65 7.74 -17.79
N PRO A 127 0.55 7.90 -17.19
CA PRO A 127 0.90 8.90 -16.17
C PRO A 127 0.95 10.33 -16.73
N ALA A 128 0.60 11.33 -15.92
CA ALA A 128 0.61 12.73 -16.35
C ALA A 128 1.98 13.19 -16.90
N CYS A 129 3.07 12.66 -16.32
CA CYS A 129 4.46 12.93 -16.73
C CYS A 129 4.95 12.03 -17.89
N TYR A 130 4.04 11.47 -18.71
CA TYR A 130 4.34 10.50 -19.78
C TYR A 130 5.53 10.91 -20.67
N SER A 131 5.58 12.19 -21.07
CA SER A 131 6.55 12.69 -22.04
C SER A 131 8.02 12.63 -21.60
N VAL A 132 8.29 12.50 -20.29
CA VAL A 132 9.68 12.44 -19.77
C VAL A 132 10.13 11.03 -19.41
N ILE A 133 9.21 10.07 -19.30
CA ILE A 133 9.51 8.73 -18.76
C ILE A 133 10.61 8.03 -19.56
N SER A 134 10.56 8.06 -20.89
CA SER A 134 11.55 7.42 -21.76
C SER A 134 12.95 8.04 -21.69
N SER A 135 13.07 9.29 -21.22
CA SER A 135 14.32 10.03 -21.10
C SER A 135 14.92 10.01 -19.68
N LEU A 136 14.24 9.38 -18.71
CA LEU A 136 14.71 9.35 -17.33
C LEU A 136 16.01 8.56 -17.20
N PRO A 137 16.98 9.06 -16.40
CA PRO A 137 18.18 8.30 -16.07
C PRO A 137 17.84 6.98 -15.38
N LYS A 138 18.50 5.89 -15.78
CA LYS A 138 18.29 4.56 -15.17
C LYS A 138 18.45 4.58 -13.65
N LEU A 139 19.40 5.35 -13.13
CA LEU A 139 19.64 5.50 -11.70
C LEU A 139 18.45 6.16 -10.99
N THR A 140 17.86 7.21 -11.60
CA THR A 140 16.66 7.88 -11.07
C THR A 140 15.48 6.91 -11.01
N ILE A 141 15.27 6.13 -12.08
CA ILE A 141 14.22 5.10 -12.12
C ILE A 141 14.43 4.09 -11.01
N HIS A 142 15.61 3.44 -10.97
CA HIS A 142 15.91 2.39 -10.01
C HIS A 142 15.77 2.89 -8.57
N SER A 143 16.42 4.00 -8.22
CA SER A 143 16.38 4.54 -6.85
C SER A 143 14.97 4.95 -6.42
N TRP A 144 14.13 5.42 -7.35
CA TRP A 144 12.74 5.79 -7.03
C TRP A 144 11.86 4.57 -6.86
N LEU A 145 11.96 3.57 -7.74
CA LEU A 145 11.21 2.32 -7.61
C LEU A 145 11.57 1.56 -6.33
N THR A 146 12.84 1.52 -5.95
CA THR A 146 13.28 0.91 -4.68
C THR A 146 12.65 1.63 -3.47
N ALA A 147 12.67 2.96 -3.45
CA ALA A 147 12.04 3.73 -2.37
C ALA A 147 10.53 3.47 -2.28
N LEU A 148 9.83 3.44 -3.42
CA LEU A 148 8.39 3.15 -3.48
C LEU A 148 8.05 1.71 -3.08
N GLN A 149 8.90 0.74 -3.42
CA GLN A 149 8.75 -0.64 -2.98
C GLN A 149 8.82 -0.75 -1.46
N THR A 150 9.81 -0.09 -0.84
CA THR A 150 9.96 -0.04 0.61
C THR A 150 8.73 0.61 1.27
N GLU A 151 8.32 1.79 0.80
CA GLU A 151 7.12 2.49 1.28
C GLU A 151 5.87 1.59 1.21
N ARG A 152 5.73 0.82 0.13
CA ARG A 152 4.61 -0.11 -0.02
C ARG A 152 4.67 -1.28 0.97
N LEU A 153 5.86 -1.83 1.21
CA LEU A 153 6.05 -2.90 2.20
C LEU A 153 5.77 -2.40 3.62
N GLU A 154 6.21 -1.19 3.96
CA GLU A 154 5.93 -0.55 5.25
C GLU A 154 4.42 -0.32 5.46
N GLN A 155 3.70 0.15 4.44
CA GLN A 155 2.24 0.30 4.52
C GLN A 155 1.54 -1.05 4.73
N LYS A 156 1.97 -2.10 4.03
CA LYS A 156 1.45 -3.46 4.23
C LYS A 156 1.82 -4.01 5.62
N ALA A 157 3.03 -3.73 6.09
CA ALA A 157 3.49 -4.13 7.43
C ALA A 157 2.63 -3.50 8.54
N LYS A 158 2.25 -2.23 8.39
CA LYS A 158 1.33 -1.56 9.31
C LYS A 158 -0.03 -2.27 9.39
N LEU A 159 -0.61 -2.62 8.24
CA LEU A 159 -1.89 -3.34 8.19
C LEU A 159 -1.79 -4.75 8.80
N ILE A 160 -0.68 -5.44 8.58
CA ILE A 160 -0.41 -6.75 9.22
C ILE A 160 -0.25 -6.57 10.73
N GLY A 161 0.46 -5.54 11.19
CA GLY A 161 0.59 -5.22 12.62
C GLY A 161 -0.74 -4.96 13.31
N GLU A 162 -1.66 -4.24 12.66
CA GLU A 162 -3.02 -4.01 13.16
C GLU A 162 -3.82 -5.33 13.24
N ARG A 163 -3.69 -6.19 12.23
CA ARG A 163 -4.32 -7.52 12.21
C ARG A 163 -3.73 -8.42 13.29
N LEU A 164 -2.43 -8.43 13.48
CA LEU A 164 -1.74 -9.19 14.51
C LEU A 164 -2.22 -8.80 15.91
N LYS A 165 -2.42 -7.50 16.18
CA LYS A 165 -3.00 -7.02 17.46
C LYS A 165 -4.40 -7.59 17.67
N ARG A 166 -5.27 -7.61 16.64
CA ARG A 166 -6.62 -8.19 16.70
C ARG A 166 -6.62 -9.69 16.96
N CYS A 167 -5.59 -10.39 16.48
CA CYS A 167 -5.40 -11.83 16.72
C CYS A 167 -4.65 -12.16 18.02
N GLY A 168 -4.53 -11.22 18.96
CA GLY A 168 -3.81 -11.45 20.23
C GLY A 168 -2.35 -11.85 20.03
N SER A 169 -1.67 -11.26 19.04
CA SER A 169 -0.29 -11.55 18.65
C SER A 169 -0.05 -12.97 18.10
N ASN A 170 -1.10 -13.66 17.66
CA ASN A 170 -0.97 -14.95 16.98
C ASN A 170 -0.65 -14.75 15.48
N TRP A 171 0.59 -15.04 15.09
CA TRP A 171 1.08 -14.90 13.73
C TRP A 171 0.43 -15.88 12.74
N GLU A 172 0.11 -17.11 13.17
CA GLU A 172 -0.54 -18.12 12.32
C GLU A 172 -1.96 -17.65 11.92
N ASP A 173 -2.75 -17.17 12.89
CA ASP A 173 -4.11 -16.67 12.65
C ASP A 173 -4.07 -15.42 11.77
N ALA A 174 -3.17 -14.46 12.07
CA ALA A 174 -3.00 -13.24 11.26
C ALA A 174 -2.57 -13.56 9.83
N PHE A 175 -1.69 -14.54 9.64
CA PHE A 175 -1.27 -15.01 8.33
C PHE A 175 -2.42 -15.65 7.57
N PHE A 176 -3.18 -16.56 8.21
CA PHE A 176 -4.30 -17.23 7.56
C PHE A 176 -5.40 -16.25 7.16
N ILE A 177 -5.74 -15.27 8.01
CA ILE A 177 -6.72 -14.23 7.68
C ILE A 177 -6.25 -13.40 6.49
N THR A 178 -4.95 -13.05 6.42
CA THR A 178 -4.41 -12.31 5.29
C THR A 178 -4.38 -13.15 4.01
N LEU A 179 -4.03 -14.41 4.14
CA LEU A 179 -4.07 -15.37 3.04
C LEU A 179 -5.49 -15.49 2.48
N ALA A 180 -6.47 -15.70 3.34
CA ALA A 180 -7.88 -15.77 2.98
C ALA A 180 -8.34 -14.50 2.24
N ARG A 181 -8.05 -13.30 2.78
CA ARG A 181 -8.31 -12.04 2.11
C ARG A 181 -7.80 -12.02 0.66
N ASN A 182 -6.57 -12.47 0.47
CA ASN A 182 -5.94 -12.47 -0.85
C ASN A 182 -6.47 -13.56 -1.79
N TYR A 183 -7.10 -14.63 -1.26
CA TYR A 183 -7.87 -15.59 -2.07
C TYR A 183 -9.14 -15.00 -2.67
N GLY A 184 -9.63 -13.89 -2.15
CA GLY A 184 -10.73 -13.12 -2.73
C GLY A 184 -10.37 -12.34 -4.00
N PHE A 185 -9.10 -12.24 -4.36
CA PHE A 185 -8.56 -11.58 -5.57
C PHE A 185 -9.22 -10.23 -5.90
N GLY A 186 -9.38 -9.39 -4.87
CA GLY A 186 -9.96 -8.06 -4.96
C GLY A 186 -11.45 -8.02 -4.65
N LEU A 187 -12.31 -8.65 -5.47
CA LEU A 187 -13.77 -8.49 -5.34
C LEU A 187 -14.35 -9.08 -4.04
N ASN A 188 -13.85 -10.25 -3.62
CA ASN A 188 -14.28 -10.91 -2.39
C ASN A 188 -13.26 -10.78 -1.24
N GLY A 189 -12.26 -9.92 -1.35
CA GLY A 189 -11.21 -9.80 -0.34
C GLY A 189 -11.75 -9.51 1.05
N ASP A 190 -12.65 -8.53 1.18
CA ASP A 190 -13.23 -8.15 2.47
C ASP A 190 -14.14 -9.24 3.04
N ALA A 191 -14.91 -9.92 2.18
CA ALA A 191 -15.74 -11.06 2.59
C ALA A 191 -14.88 -12.22 3.12
N PHE A 192 -13.79 -12.57 2.45
CA PHE A 192 -12.85 -13.59 2.92
C PHE A 192 -12.15 -13.19 4.23
N GLU A 193 -11.78 -11.91 4.41
CA GLU A 193 -11.19 -11.42 5.67
C GLU A 193 -12.18 -11.54 6.83
N MET A 194 -13.42 -11.11 6.62
CA MET A 194 -14.49 -11.23 7.62
C MET A 194 -14.75 -12.67 7.97
N TRP A 195 -14.94 -13.54 6.97
CA TRP A 195 -15.13 -14.96 7.16
C TRP A 195 -14.00 -15.61 7.97
N ALA A 196 -12.76 -15.36 7.59
CA ALA A 196 -11.60 -15.92 8.30
C ALA A 196 -11.49 -15.39 9.73
N GLY A 197 -11.88 -14.13 9.97
CA GLY A 197 -11.93 -13.54 11.31
C GLY A 197 -13.00 -14.15 12.24
N LEU A 198 -14.03 -14.78 11.67
CA LEU A 198 -15.10 -15.47 12.42
C LEU A 198 -14.79 -16.95 12.70
N LEU A 199 -13.76 -17.53 12.06
CA LEU A 199 -13.45 -18.96 12.21
C LEU A 199 -13.05 -19.30 13.64
N PRO A 200 -13.67 -20.34 14.22
CA PRO A 200 -13.26 -20.87 15.51
C PRO A 200 -12.03 -21.78 15.37
N TYR A 201 -10.84 -21.20 15.17
CA TYR A 201 -9.61 -21.91 14.83
C TYR A 201 -9.33 -23.11 15.72
N ARG A 202 -9.52 -22.97 17.05
CA ARG A 202 -9.33 -24.09 18.00
C ARG A 202 -10.26 -25.26 17.74
N ALA A 203 -11.48 -24.99 17.26
CA ALA A 203 -12.43 -26.04 16.91
C ALA A 203 -12.06 -26.69 15.58
N VAL A 204 -11.71 -25.89 14.57
CA VAL A 204 -11.29 -26.37 13.25
C VAL A 204 -10.03 -27.23 13.38
N ASP A 205 -9.04 -26.83 14.18
CA ASP A 205 -7.79 -27.57 14.39
C ASP A 205 -8.01 -28.98 14.96
N LYS A 206 -9.00 -29.17 15.84
CA LYS A 206 -9.36 -30.49 16.36
C LYS A 206 -9.87 -31.46 15.27
N HIS A 207 -10.30 -30.92 14.13
CA HIS A 207 -10.84 -31.66 13.01
C HIS A 207 -9.94 -31.65 11.78
N ARG A 208 -8.68 -31.21 11.92
CA ARG A 208 -7.72 -31.02 10.81
C ARG A 208 -7.52 -32.28 9.96
N ASN A 209 -7.66 -33.45 10.52
CA ASN A 209 -7.45 -34.71 9.80
C ASN A 209 -8.63 -35.10 8.89
N ASP A 210 -9.75 -34.41 8.97
CA ASP A 210 -10.96 -34.68 8.19
C ASP A 210 -11.32 -33.49 7.31
N LEU A 211 -11.00 -33.59 6.00
CA LEU A 211 -11.28 -32.54 5.03
C LEU A 211 -12.78 -32.19 4.94
N PHE A 212 -13.64 -33.20 5.07
CA PHE A 212 -15.08 -32.98 5.01
C PHE A 212 -15.58 -32.13 6.20
N GLN A 213 -15.05 -32.35 7.40
CA GLN A 213 -15.38 -31.53 8.56
C GLN A 213 -14.80 -30.11 8.45
N ILE A 214 -13.60 -29.95 7.89
CA ILE A 214 -13.05 -28.61 7.59
C ILE A 214 -13.93 -27.88 6.57
N GLU A 215 -14.35 -28.56 5.50
CA GLU A 215 -15.27 -27.97 4.51
C GLU A 215 -16.62 -27.63 5.16
N ALA A 216 -17.14 -28.46 6.06
CA ALA A 216 -18.36 -28.16 6.81
C ALA A 216 -18.20 -26.86 7.65
N PHE A 217 -17.09 -26.69 8.37
CA PHE A 217 -16.77 -25.42 9.05
C PHE A 217 -16.68 -24.27 8.05
N PHE A 218 -15.93 -24.42 6.97
CA PHE A 218 -15.63 -23.31 6.07
C PHE A 218 -16.87 -22.82 5.33
N PHE A 219 -17.64 -23.72 4.75
CA PHE A 219 -18.89 -23.38 4.06
C PHE A 219 -20.00 -22.95 5.00
N GLY A 220 -20.09 -23.59 6.18
CA GLY A 220 -21.05 -23.23 7.21
C GLY A 220 -20.79 -21.83 7.76
N MET A 221 -19.56 -21.54 8.18
CA MET A 221 -19.17 -20.20 8.66
C MET A 221 -19.29 -19.13 7.59
N ALA A 222 -19.19 -19.50 6.30
CA ALA A 222 -19.40 -18.61 5.17
C ALA A 222 -20.89 -18.32 4.87
N GLY A 223 -21.82 -18.95 5.58
CA GLY A 223 -23.28 -18.84 5.34
C GLY A 223 -23.77 -19.53 4.08
N LEU A 224 -22.90 -20.23 3.35
CA LEU A 224 -23.22 -20.84 2.06
C LEU A 224 -24.03 -22.14 2.16
N LEU A 225 -24.20 -22.67 3.38
CA LEU A 225 -25.06 -23.82 3.69
C LEU A 225 -26.43 -23.44 4.24
N GLU A 226 -26.71 -22.14 4.46
CA GLU A 226 -27.96 -21.66 5.00
C GLU A 226 -29.10 -21.81 3.98
N GLU A 227 -30.30 -22.19 4.44
CA GLU A 227 -31.49 -22.39 3.59
C GLU A 227 -31.94 -21.11 2.88
N THR A 228 -31.62 -19.96 3.45
CA THR A 228 -31.88 -18.64 2.86
C THR A 228 -31.05 -18.36 1.63
N PHE A 229 -29.86 -18.98 1.53
CA PHE A 229 -28.93 -18.82 0.40
C PHE A 229 -29.01 -19.99 -0.56
N LEU A 230 -28.87 -21.24 -0.05
CA LEU A 230 -28.89 -22.45 -0.86
C LEU A 230 -30.34 -22.91 -1.07
N LYS A 231 -30.90 -22.58 -2.22
CA LYS A 231 -32.29 -22.92 -2.59
C LYS A 231 -32.42 -24.44 -2.77
N LYS A 232 -33.63 -24.96 -2.54
CA LYS A 232 -33.93 -26.41 -2.63
C LYS A 232 -33.52 -27.03 -3.98
N GLU A 233 -33.66 -26.27 -5.08
CA GLU A 233 -33.30 -26.73 -6.42
C GLU A 233 -31.77 -26.82 -6.62
N GLN A 234 -30.98 -26.30 -5.70
CA GLN A 234 -29.51 -26.33 -5.71
C GLN A 234 -28.95 -27.25 -4.63
N GLU A 235 -29.81 -27.89 -3.84
CA GLU A 235 -29.41 -28.86 -2.84
C GLU A 235 -29.08 -30.19 -3.50
N ASP A 236 -27.98 -30.80 -3.08
CA ASP A 236 -27.56 -32.13 -3.44
C ASP A 236 -27.10 -32.91 -2.19
N ASP A 237 -26.84 -34.18 -2.33
CA ASP A 237 -26.43 -35.03 -1.22
C ASP A 237 -25.20 -34.46 -0.47
N TYR A 238 -24.24 -33.88 -1.21
CA TYR A 238 -23.03 -33.34 -0.62
C TYR A 238 -23.31 -32.11 0.26
N SER A 239 -24.06 -31.15 -0.24
CA SER A 239 -24.43 -29.93 0.48
C SER A 239 -25.32 -30.24 1.70
N LEU A 240 -26.24 -31.18 1.58
CA LEU A 240 -27.08 -31.64 2.69
C LEU A 240 -26.26 -32.30 3.81
N ARG A 241 -25.28 -33.15 3.45
CA ARG A 241 -24.37 -33.79 4.40
C ARG A 241 -23.47 -32.74 5.09
N LEU A 242 -22.91 -31.76 4.33
CA LEU A 242 -22.12 -30.68 4.92
C LEU A 242 -22.95 -29.83 5.89
N ARG A 243 -24.21 -29.51 5.53
CA ARG A 243 -25.12 -28.76 6.42
C ARG A 243 -25.40 -29.51 7.70
N LYS A 244 -25.66 -30.82 7.61
CA LYS A 244 -25.88 -31.69 8.78
C LYS A 244 -24.66 -31.71 9.69
N GLU A 245 -23.48 -31.88 9.11
CA GLU A 245 -22.20 -31.90 9.82
C GLU A 245 -21.94 -30.54 10.48
N PHE A 246 -22.11 -29.43 9.75
CA PHE A 246 -21.94 -28.09 10.31
C PHE A 246 -22.88 -27.82 11.48
N ARG A 247 -24.16 -28.20 11.39
CA ARG A 247 -25.13 -28.06 12.49
C ARG A 247 -24.71 -28.85 13.75
N TYR A 248 -24.11 -30.02 13.55
CA TYR A 248 -23.53 -30.77 14.65
C TYR A 248 -22.33 -30.04 15.27
N LEU A 249 -21.38 -29.58 14.43
CA LEU A 249 -20.20 -28.84 14.86
C LEU A 249 -20.57 -27.50 15.52
N GLN A 250 -21.56 -26.81 14.98
CA GLN A 250 -22.08 -25.55 15.53
C GLN A 250 -22.59 -25.71 16.94
N ARG A 251 -23.36 -26.79 17.23
CA ARG A 251 -23.84 -27.12 18.59
C ARG A 251 -22.69 -27.55 19.50
N LYS A 252 -21.79 -28.39 19.00
CA LYS A 252 -20.66 -28.93 19.76
C LYS A 252 -19.71 -27.85 20.26
N PHE A 253 -19.50 -26.80 19.46
CA PHE A 253 -18.57 -25.71 19.76
C PHE A 253 -19.26 -24.38 20.07
N GLU A 254 -20.59 -24.40 20.27
CA GLU A 254 -21.40 -23.23 20.67
C GLU A 254 -21.20 -22.03 19.73
N ILE A 255 -21.12 -22.27 18.41
CA ILE A 255 -20.92 -21.24 17.42
C ILE A 255 -22.22 -20.48 17.23
N THR A 256 -22.24 -19.22 17.66
CA THR A 256 -23.43 -18.36 17.61
C THR A 256 -23.44 -17.41 16.43
N GLN A 257 -22.29 -17.13 15.83
CA GLN A 257 -22.16 -16.16 14.74
C GLN A 257 -21.67 -16.83 13.46
N VAL A 258 -22.39 -16.59 12.38
CA VAL A 258 -22.09 -17.05 11.02
C VAL A 258 -22.14 -15.84 10.09
N MET A 259 -21.33 -15.82 9.05
CA MET A 259 -21.31 -14.72 8.08
C MET A 259 -22.58 -14.74 7.21
N ASP A 260 -23.11 -13.58 6.87
CA ASP A 260 -24.19 -13.46 5.90
C ASP A 260 -23.68 -13.77 4.49
N ALA A 261 -24.29 -14.77 3.83
CA ALA A 261 -23.91 -15.19 2.48
C ALA A 261 -24.10 -14.12 1.40
N SER A 262 -24.93 -13.08 1.65
CA SER A 262 -25.12 -11.95 0.72
C SER A 262 -23.87 -11.11 0.51
N LEU A 263 -22.88 -11.21 1.39
CA LEU A 263 -21.59 -10.54 1.28
C LEU A 263 -20.68 -11.13 0.19
N TRP A 264 -20.98 -12.33 -0.29
CA TRP A 264 -20.24 -12.94 -1.39
C TRP A 264 -20.68 -12.43 -2.74
N SER A 265 -19.72 -11.96 -3.53
CA SER A 265 -19.93 -11.51 -4.92
C SER A 265 -19.61 -12.63 -5.91
N PHE A 266 -20.52 -12.91 -6.82
CA PHE A 266 -20.39 -13.91 -7.90
C PHE A 266 -20.37 -13.27 -9.28
N LEU A 267 -20.98 -12.09 -9.42
CA LEU A 267 -21.11 -11.40 -10.69
C LEU A 267 -19.73 -10.97 -11.22
N ARG A 268 -19.51 -11.14 -12.52
CA ARG A 268 -18.26 -10.80 -13.22
C ARG A 268 -17.03 -11.60 -12.78
N LEU A 269 -17.23 -12.72 -12.09
CA LEU A 269 -16.16 -13.68 -11.78
C LEU A 269 -16.18 -14.86 -12.76
N ARG A 270 -14.97 -15.35 -13.09
CA ARG A 270 -14.85 -16.67 -13.73
C ARG A 270 -15.17 -17.74 -12.69
N PRO A 271 -15.81 -18.88 -13.08
CA PRO A 271 -16.22 -19.91 -12.13
C PRO A 271 -15.09 -20.44 -11.23
N GLU A 272 -13.85 -20.51 -11.74
CA GLU A 272 -12.68 -20.91 -10.93
C GLU A 272 -12.38 -19.96 -9.76
N ASN A 273 -12.90 -18.74 -9.82
CA ASN A 273 -12.72 -17.73 -8.78
C ASN A 273 -13.95 -17.60 -7.88
N PHE A 274 -14.96 -18.44 -8.03
CA PHE A 274 -16.11 -18.41 -7.13
C PHE A 274 -15.71 -18.69 -5.68
N PRO A 275 -16.36 -18.06 -4.71
CA PRO A 275 -16.10 -18.29 -3.29
C PRO A 275 -16.09 -19.76 -2.92
N HIS A 276 -16.98 -20.58 -3.49
CA HIS A 276 -17.04 -22.02 -3.24
C HIS A 276 -15.71 -22.72 -3.57
N VAL A 277 -15.17 -22.49 -4.77
CA VAL A 277 -13.90 -23.10 -5.19
C VAL A 277 -12.76 -22.62 -4.32
N ARG A 278 -12.74 -21.34 -3.98
CA ARG A 278 -11.68 -20.73 -3.15
C ARG A 278 -11.73 -21.21 -1.70
N LEU A 279 -12.92 -21.39 -1.13
CA LEU A 279 -13.09 -21.98 0.20
C LEU A 279 -12.65 -23.44 0.23
N ALA A 280 -13.03 -24.24 -0.80
CA ALA A 280 -12.58 -25.63 -0.91
C ALA A 280 -11.05 -25.74 -1.04
N GLN A 281 -10.42 -24.85 -1.81
CA GLN A 281 -8.95 -24.77 -1.91
C GLN A 281 -8.30 -24.41 -0.58
N LEU A 282 -8.87 -23.45 0.16
CA LEU A 282 -8.39 -23.07 1.50
C LEU A 282 -8.58 -24.20 2.50
N ALA A 283 -9.71 -24.92 2.44
CA ALA A 283 -9.96 -26.08 3.31
C ALA A 283 -8.91 -27.18 3.10
N TYR A 284 -8.60 -27.47 1.84
CA TYR A 284 -7.54 -28.44 1.50
C TYR A 284 -6.16 -27.95 1.98
N LEU A 285 -5.85 -26.68 1.80
CA LEU A 285 -4.58 -26.09 2.25
C LEU A 285 -4.47 -26.16 3.77
N TYR A 286 -5.55 -25.82 4.49
CA TYR A 286 -5.62 -25.87 5.93
C TYR A 286 -5.40 -27.27 6.48
N GLN A 287 -6.01 -28.28 5.85
CA GLN A 287 -5.78 -29.70 6.18
C GLN A 287 -4.32 -30.09 5.98
N LYS A 288 -3.75 -29.76 4.81
CA LYS A 288 -2.41 -30.19 4.39
C LYS A 288 -1.29 -29.59 5.25
N ALA A 289 -1.45 -28.35 5.67
CA ALA A 289 -0.40 -27.57 6.29
C ALA A 289 -0.74 -27.13 7.71
N ASP A 290 -0.21 -27.86 8.71
CA ASP A 290 -0.13 -27.37 10.05
C ASP A 290 0.94 -26.26 10.15
N LYS A 291 0.68 -25.22 10.96
CA LYS A 291 1.61 -24.09 11.17
C LYS A 291 2.09 -23.50 9.85
N LEU A 292 1.14 -23.08 9.01
CA LEU A 292 1.40 -22.64 7.64
C LEU A 292 2.39 -21.48 7.60
N PHE A 293 2.27 -20.51 8.50
CA PHE A 293 3.19 -19.37 8.56
C PHE A 293 4.61 -19.81 8.96
N SER A 294 4.75 -20.64 9.97
CA SER A 294 6.05 -21.17 10.40
C SER A 294 6.77 -21.87 9.25
N ARG A 295 6.06 -22.68 8.47
CA ARG A 295 6.62 -23.34 7.28
C ARG A 295 7.04 -22.36 6.20
N VAL A 296 6.30 -21.27 6.02
CA VAL A 296 6.67 -20.19 5.08
C VAL A 296 7.90 -19.44 5.57
N LEU A 297 8.07 -19.24 6.88
CA LEU A 297 9.29 -18.64 7.45
C LEU A 297 10.53 -19.49 7.21
N GLU A 298 10.42 -20.82 7.25
CA GLU A 298 11.50 -21.76 7.02
C GLU A 298 11.89 -21.87 5.53
N ALA A 299 10.99 -21.51 4.62
CA ALA A 299 11.24 -21.63 3.18
C ALA A 299 12.23 -20.56 2.68
N GLU A 300 13.33 -21.00 2.10
CA GLU A 300 14.39 -20.12 1.60
C GLU A 300 14.21 -19.74 0.12
N THR A 301 13.40 -20.49 -0.62
CA THR A 301 13.21 -20.31 -2.06
C THR A 301 11.73 -20.13 -2.43
N LEU A 302 11.47 -19.44 -3.55
CA LEU A 302 10.12 -19.33 -4.11
C LEU A 302 9.52 -20.70 -4.48
N SER A 303 10.35 -21.67 -4.86
CA SER A 303 9.90 -23.02 -5.17
C SER A 303 9.31 -23.72 -3.95
N GLU A 304 9.98 -23.61 -2.80
CA GLU A 304 9.49 -24.15 -1.52
C GLU A 304 8.21 -23.44 -1.07
N VAL A 305 8.16 -22.12 -1.14
CA VAL A 305 6.94 -21.34 -0.83
C VAL A 305 5.77 -21.80 -1.71
N ARG A 306 6.00 -21.94 -3.02
CA ARG A 306 4.96 -22.42 -3.94
C ARG A 306 4.53 -23.85 -3.63
N ALA A 307 5.44 -24.74 -3.26
CA ALA A 307 5.13 -26.12 -2.86
C ALA A 307 4.24 -26.17 -1.60
N ILE A 308 4.52 -25.29 -0.62
CA ILE A 308 3.71 -25.15 0.59
C ILE A 308 2.30 -24.67 0.24
N LEU A 309 2.18 -23.64 -0.61
CA LEU A 309 0.91 -22.99 -0.96
C LEU A 309 0.11 -23.71 -2.06
N ARG A 310 0.69 -24.71 -2.75
CA ARG A 310 -0.05 -25.49 -3.76
C ARG A 310 -1.24 -26.19 -3.13
N THR A 311 -2.40 -25.98 -3.73
CA THR A 311 -3.67 -26.49 -3.25
C THR A 311 -4.49 -27.10 -4.39
N ARG A 312 -5.43 -27.93 -4.02
CA ARG A 312 -6.47 -28.52 -4.87
C ARG A 312 -7.80 -28.47 -4.10
N THR A 313 -8.81 -29.11 -4.61
CA THR A 313 -10.11 -29.24 -3.95
C THR A 313 -10.40 -30.71 -3.62
N SER A 314 -11.40 -30.97 -2.78
CA SER A 314 -11.95 -32.32 -2.59
C SER A 314 -12.61 -32.83 -3.88
N THR A 315 -12.92 -34.15 -3.91
CA THR A 315 -13.43 -34.82 -5.12
C THR A 315 -14.71 -34.17 -5.65
N TYR A 316 -15.63 -33.77 -4.79
CA TYR A 316 -16.88 -33.12 -5.17
C TYR A 316 -16.64 -31.88 -6.07
N TRP A 317 -15.65 -31.07 -5.74
CA TRP A 317 -15.38 -29.84 -6.50
C TRP A 317 -14.70 -30.07 -7.84
N LYS A 318 -14.34 -31.30 -8.21
CA LYS A 318 -13.78 -31.58 -9.54
C LYS A 318 -14.80 -31.30 -10.65
N ASP A 319 -16.06 -31.62 -10.40
CA ASP A 319 -17.16 -31.44 -11.34
C ASP A 319 -18.23 -30.44 -10.89
N HIS A 320 -17.94 -29.60 -9.85
CA HIS A 320 -18.81 -28.55 -9.38
C HIS A 320 -18.06 -27.22 -9.16
N PHE A 321 -18.66 -26.08 -9.52
CA PHE A 321 -18.22 -24.73 -9.16
C PHE A 321 -19.09 -24.10 -8.06
N MET A 322 -20.29 -24.62 -7.88
CA MET A 322 -21.28 -24.26 -6.86
C MET A 322 -22.02 -25.53 -6.48
N PHE A 323 -22.65 -25.54 -5.31
CA PHE A 323 -23.50 -26.64 -4.91
C PHE A 323 -24.61 -26.91 -5.92
N GLY A 324 -24.88 -28.20 -6.19
CA GLY A 324 -25.94 -28.67 -7.07
C GLY A 324 -25.88 -28.22 -8.54
N ARG A 325 -24.71 -27.73 -8.98
CA ARG A 325 -24.52 -27.30 -10.39
C ARG A 325 -23.33 -28.05 -11.02
N PRO A 326 -23.57 -29.19 -11.63
CA PRO A 326 -22.52 -29.97 -12.28
C PRO A 326 -21.81 -29.19 -13.40
N SER A 327 -20.55 -29.47 -13.59
CA SER A 327 -19.68 -28.91 -14.64
C SER A 327 -18.77 -30.04 -15.20
N PRO A 328 -18.12 -29.84 -16.33
CA PRO A 328 -17.12 -30.80 -16.81
C PRO A 328 -16.04 -31.07 -15.75
N GLU A 329 -15.71 -32.35 -15.57
CA GLU A 329 -14.72 -32.78 -14.57
C GLU A 329 -13.34 -32.25 -14.91
N ARG A 330 -12.69 -31.60 -13.92
CA ARG A 330 -11.28 -31.20 -13.97
C ARG A 330 -10.74 -30.89 -12.58
N GLU A 331 -9.45 -31.08 -12.39
CA GLU A 331 -8.77 -30.63 -11.19
C GLU A 331 -8.83 -29.10 -11.07
N LYS A 332 -9.31 -28.61 -9.93
CA LYS A 332 -9.39 -27.17 -9.64
C LYS A 332 -8.22 -26.75 -8.75
N THR A 333 -7.05 -26.69 -9.36
CA THR A 333 -5.83 -26.17 -8.73
C THR A 333 -5.71 -24.66 -8.92
N MET A 334 -4.92 -24.02 -8.08
CA MET A 334 -4.58 -22.60 -8.28
C MET A 334 -3.50 -22.48 -9.35
N GLY A 335 -3.77 -21.67 -10.39
CA GLY A 335 -2.79 -21.40 -11.45
C GLY A 335 -1.60 -20.57 -10.95
N GLU A 336 -0.45 -20.70 -11.61
CA GLU A 336 0.81 -20.03 -11.24
C GLU A 336 0.67 -18.51 -11.07
N GLY A 337 -0.09 -17.84 -11.95
CA GLY A 337 -0.33 -16.40 -11.84
C GLY A 337 -1.04 -16.00 -10.54
N SER A 338 -2.07 -16.78 -10.15
CA SER A 338 -2.78 -16.57 -8.88
C SER A 338 -1.89 -16.88 -7.68
N LEU A 339 -1.08 -17.93 -7.77
CA LEU A 339 -0.13 -18.29 -6.73
C LEU A 339 0.92 -17.18 -6.52
N ASN A 340 1.44 -16.62 -7.60
CA ASN A 340 2.37 -15.49 -7.53
C ASN A 340 1.72 -14.27 -6.86
N LEU A 341 0.45 -13.96 -7.15
CA LEU A 341 -0.27 -12.89 -6.47
C LEU A 341 -0.43 -13.15 -4.96
N ILE A 342 -0.65 -14.41 -4.55
CA ILE A 342 -0.67 -14.78 -3.14
C ILE A 342 0.71 -14.55 -2.50
N VAL A 343 1.80 -14.94 -3.16
CA VAL A 343 3.16 -14.69 -2.67
C VAL A 343 3.41 -13.19 -2.51
N ILE A 344 3.13 -12.39 -3.54
CA ILE A 344 3.33 -10.93 -3.54
C ILE A 344 2.51 -10.22 -2.44
N ASN A 345 1.27 -10.67 -2.21
CA ASN A 345 0.35 -9.95 -1.35
C ASN A 345 0.22 -10.53 0.06
N THR A 346 0.71 -11.75 0.31
CA THR A 346 0.67 -12.42 1.61
C THR A 346 2.07 -12.72 2.12
N VAL A 347 2.82 -13.59 1.42
CA VAL A 347 4.09 -14.11 1.92
C VAL A 347 5.13 -12.99 2.08
N VAL A 348 5.37 -12.23 1.02
CA VAL A 348 6.38 -11.16 1.03
C VAL A 348 6.11 -10.11 2.12
N PRO A 349 4.89 -9.55 2.27
CA PRO A 349 4.61 -8.61 3.35
C PRO A 349 4.75 -9.22 4.74
N PHE A 350 4.43 -10.51 4.93
CA PHE A 350 4.61 -11.17 6.21
C PHE A 350 6.07 -11.42 6.56
N LEU A 351 6.90 -11.86 5.61
CA LEU A 351 8.35 -12.00 5.79
C LEU A 351 8.98 -10.65 6.19
N TYR A 352 8.62 -9.60 5.46
CA TYR A 352 9.11 -8.24 5.75
C TYR A 352 8.66 -7.76 7.14
N THR A 353 7.38 -7.92 7.48
CA THR A 353 6.82 -7.51 8.78
C THR A 353 7.44 -8.29 9.94
N TYR A 354 7.64 -9.59 9.76
CA TYR A 354 8.27 -10.44 10.78
C TYR A 354 9.74 -10.09 10.96
N GLY A 355 10.46 -9.82 9.86
CA GLY A 355 11.85 -9.34 9.88
C GLY A 355 11.98 -8.05 10.69
N LEU A 356 11.13 -7.05 10.41
CA LEU A 356 11.09 -5.80 11.20
C LEU A 356 10.79 -6.06 12.68
N HIS A 357 9.85 -6.95 12.99
CA HIS A 357 9.46 -7.27 14.38
C HIS A 357 10.58 -7.98 15.16
N LYS A 358 11.39 -8.78 14.48
CA LYS A 358 12.51 -9.55 15.04
C LYS A 358 13.87 -8.86 14.91
N ALA A 359 13.93 -7.69 14.26
CA ALA A 359 15.18 -7.05 13.84
C ALA A 359 16.08 -8.01 13.04
N ASP A 360 15.47 -8.76 12.11
CA ASP A 360 16.14 -9.73 11.23
C ASP A 360 16.18 -9.18 9.80
N ASP A 361 17.28 -8.54 9.44
CA ASP A 361 17.48 -7.95 8.11
C ASP A 361 17.48 -9.01 7.01
N GLY A 362 17.93 -10.23 7.28
CA GLY A 362 17.93 -11.32 6.30
C GLY A 362 16.54 -11.71 5.84
N MET A 363 15.53 -11.64 6.71
CA MET A 363 14.14 -11.84 6.33
C MET A 363 13.59 -10.69 5.48
N CYS A 364 13.97 -9.45 5.78
CA CYS A 364 13.60 -8.29 4.98
C CYS A 364 14.22 -8.37 3.57
N GLU A 365 15.50 -8.75 3.47
CA GLU A 365 16.20 -8.97 2.20
C GLU A 365 15.56 -10.11 1.40
N ARG A 366 15.21 -11.24 2.04
CA ARG A 366 14.52 -12.36 1.40
C ARG A 366 13.15 -11.93 0.83
N ALA A 367 12.40 -11.10 1.54
CA ALA A 367 11.15 -10.54 1.04
C ALA A 367 11.37 -9.70 -0.24
N GLY A 368 12.42 -8.88 -0.28
CA GLY A 368 12.83 -8.10 -1.46
C GLY A 368 13.24 -9.01 -2.61
N ARG A 369 14.13 -9.98 -2.37
CA ARG A 369 14.58 -10.96 -3.36
C ARG A 369 13.41 -11.71 -4.00
N PHE A 370 12.42 -12.14 -3.22
CA PHE A 370 11.24 -12.81 -3.78
C PHE A 370 10.45 -11.91 -4.73
N LEU A 371 10.37 -10.60 -4.47
CA LEU A 371 9.74 -9.67 -5.41
C LEU A 371 10.55 -9.51 -6.70
N GLU A 372 11.86 -9.52 -6.62
CA GLU A 372 12.76 -9.40 -7.78
C GLU A 372 12.70 -10.66 -8.68
N GLU A 373 12.62 -11.85 -8.08
CA GLU A 373 12.54 -13.12 -8.79
C GLU A 373 11.16 -13.38 -9.44
N LEU A 374 10.11 -12.78 -8.90
CA LEU A 374 8.75 -12.91 -9.44
C LEU A 374 8.56 -12.01 -10.66
N LYS A 375 7.90 -12.54 -11.71
CA LYS A 375 7.51 -11.74 -12.88
C LYS A 375 6.57 -10.61 -12.49
N ALA A 376 6.69 -9.50 -13.19
CA ALA A 376 5.79 -8.35 -13.04
C ALA A 376 4.31 -8.75 -13.18
N GLU A 377 3.46 -8.08 -12.43
CA GLU A 377 2.02 -8.21 -12.56
C GLU A 377 1.55 -7.65 -13.91
N ASN A 378 0.55 -8.28 -14.50
CA ASN A 378 -0.05 -7.80 -15.74
C ASN A 378 -1.43 -7.18 -15.46
N ASN A 379 -1.45 -5.89 -15.21
CA ASN A 379 -2.68 -5.11 -15.01
C ASN A 379 -2.63 -3.79 -15.80
N HIS A 380 -3.72 -3.03 -15.80
CA HIS A 380 -3.80 -1.78 -16.57
C HIS A 380 -2.79 -0.73 -16.12
N ILE A 381 -2.45 -0.66 -14.82
CA ILE A 381 -1.46 0.28 -14.28
C ILE A 381 -0.09 -0.03 -14.90
N ILE A 382 0.32 -1.29 -14.83
CA ILE A 382 1.64 -1.71 -15.33
C ILE A 382 1.75 -1.50 -16.84
N ARG A 383 0.69 -1.83 -17.60
CA ARG A 383 0.67 -1.59 -19.05
C ARG A 383 0.82 -0.10 -19.39
N SER A 384 0.18 0.81 -18.61
CA SER A 384 0.31 2.25 -18.83
C SER A 384 1.76 2.73 -18.67
N TRP A 385 2.47 2.24 -17.65
CA TRP A 385 3.88 2.58 -17.44
C TRP A 385 4.81 1.96 -18.49
N SER A 386 4.56 0.71 -18.88
CA SER A 386 5.32 0.07 -19.96
C SER A 386 5.12 0.80 -21.30
N ASN A 387 3.90 1.25 -21.60
CA ASN A 387 3.60 2.06 -22.79
C ASN A 387 4.28 3.43 -22.75
N ALA A 388 4.52 3.99 -21.56
CA ALA A 388 5.29 5.21 -21.37
C ALA A 388 6.80 5.01 -21.55
N GLY A 389 7.26 3.77 -21.79
CA GLY A 389 8.66 3.43 -22.02
C GLY A 389 9.44 3.01 -20.76
N LEU A 390 8.76 2.77 -19.64
CA LEU A 390 9.42 2.27 -18.44
C LEU A 390 9.61 0.75 -18.53
N PRO A 391 10.83 0.20 -18.38
CA PRO A 391 11.03 -1.24 -18.30
C PRO A 391 10.46 -1.79 -16.99
N VAL A 392 9.53 -2.74 -17.08
CA VAL A 392 8.92 -3.39 -15.92
C VAL A 392 9.14 -4.89 -16.07
N THR A 393 10.02 -5.46 -15.25
CA THR A 393 10.47 -6.84 -15.40
C THR A 393 10.06 -7.73 -14.23
N SER A 394 9.99 -7.17 -13.04
CA SER A 394 9.79 -7.91 -11.79
C SER A 394 8.53 -7.48 -11.03
N ALA A 395 8.14 -8.30 -10.05
CA ALA A 395 7.09 -7.92 -9.12
C ALA A 395 7.51 -6.74 -8.24
N ALA A 396 8.81 -6.54 -7.99
CA ALA A 396 9.33 -5.37 -7.30
C ALA A 396 8.94 -4.09 -8.05
N ASP A 397 9.24 -4.04 -9.36
CA ASP A 397 8.85 -2.92 -10.21
C ASP A 397 7.34 -2.69 -10.20
N SER A 398 6.55 -3.76 -10.39
CA SER A 398 5.09 -3.63 -10.47
C SER A 398 4.47 -3.17 -9.14
N GLN A 399 4.98 -3.64 -8.00
CA GLN A 399 4.51 -3.18 -6.69
C GLN A 399 4.89 -1.73 -6.40
N ALA A 400 6.09 -1.29 -6.81
CA ALA A 400 6.51 0.11 -6.75
C ALA A 400 5.63 1.01 -7.61
N LEU A 401 5.29 0.60 -8.83
CA LEU A 401 4.44 1.37 -9.73
C LEU A 401 2.98 1.43 -9.29
N ILE A 402 2.47 0.39 -8.63
CA ILE A 402 1.16 0.42 -7.99
C ILE A 402 1.16 1.42 -6.82
N GLN A 403 2.25 1.46 -6.03
CA GLN A 403 2.43 2.47 -4.98
C GLN A 403 2.44 3.88 -5.57
N LEU A 404 3.26 4.10 -6.59
CA LEU A 404 3.35 5.37 -7.28
C LEU A 404 1.98 5.85 -7.79
N ARG A 405 1.18 4.95 -8.39
CA ARG A 405 -0.18 5.26 -8.84
C ARG A 405 -1.05 5.73 -7.68
N LYS A 406 -1.18 4.91 -6.65
CA LYS A 406 -2.14 5.12 -5.57
C LYS A 406 -1.79 6.29 -4.66
N GLU A 407 -0.51 6.42 -4.32
CA GLU A 407 -0.07 7.37 -3.30
C GLU A 407 0.40 8.71 -3.86
N TYR A 408 0.78 8.74 -5.14
CA TYR A 408 1.31 9.95 -5.77
C TYR A 408 0.44 10.42 -6.94
N CYS A 409 0.21 9.58 -7.95
CA CYS A 409 -0.48 10.03 -9.16
C CYS A 409 -1.96 10.31 -8.93
N ASP A 410 -2.69 9.38 -8.29
CA ASP A 410 -4.12 9.55 -7.99
C ASP A 410 -4.37 10.71 -6.99
N LYS A 411 -3.38 11.00 -6.14
CA LYS A 411 -3.42 12.11 -5.16
C LYS A 411 -2.78 13.40 -5.69
N ARG A 412 -2.40 13.45 -6.96
CA ARG A 412 -1.75 14.62 -7.60
C ARG A 412 -0.51 15.14 -6.85
N LYS A 413 0.25 14.26 -6.20
CA LYS A 413 1.46 14.61 -5.43
C LYS A 413 2.70 14.72 -6.33
N CYS A 414 2.59 15.37 -7.49
CA CYS A 414 3.69 15.48 -8.47
C CYS A 414 4.91 16.24 -7.91
N LEU A 415 4.70 17.21 -7.02
CA LEU A 415 5.77 17.96 -6.34
C LEU A 415 6.62 17.09 -5.38
N TYR A 416 6.12 15.93 -4.96
CA TYR A 416 6.80 14.99 -4.07
C TYR A 416 7.33 13.75 -4.80
N CYS A 417 7.16 13.70 -6.14
CA CYS A 417 7.51 12.58 -6.98
C CYS A 417 8.81 12.85 -7.74
N ARG A 418 9.77 11.90 -7.74
CA ARG A 418 11.02 12.07 -8.50
C ARG A 418 10.77 12.19 -10.01
N PHE A 419 9.79 11.47 -10.55
CA PHE A 419 9.44 11.61 -11.98
C PHE A 419 8.76 12.96 -12.26
N GLY A 420 7.93 13.43 -11.31
CA GLY A 420 7.38 14.78 -11.35
C GLY A 420 8.48 15.85 -11.30
N TYR A 421 9.50 15.67 -10.50
CA TYR A 421 10.64 16.57 -10.42
C TYR A 421 11.36 16.71 -11.77
N GLU A 422 11.62 15.60 -12.47
CA GLU A 422 12.25 15.63 -13.78
C GLU A 422 11.36 16.31 -14.83
N TYR A 423 10.04 16.13 -14.74
CA TYR A 423 9.09 16.83 -15.61
C TYR A 423 9.11 18.35 -15.38
N LEU A 424 9.08 18.77 -14.11
CA LEU A 424 9.02 20.19 -13.76
C LEU A 424 10.29 20.96 -14.16
N ARG A 425 11.45 20.29 -14.16
CA ARG A 425 12.74 20.88 -14.55
C ARG A 425 12.99 20.90 -16.04
N LYS A 426 12.13 20.31 -16.86
CA LYS A 426 12.27 20.32 -18.31
C LYS A 426 12.35 21.76 -18.81
N LYS A 427 13.38 22.07 -19.61
CA LYS A 427 13.55 23.38 -20.23
C LYS A 427 12.78 23.47 -21.54
#